data_21d6865f473d9db375155db654d8ada6
#
_entry.id   21d6865f473d9db375155db654d8ada6
#
_cell.length_a   1.000
_cell.length_b   1.000
_cell.length_c   1.000
_cell.angle_alpha   90.00
_cell.angle_beta   90.00
_cell.angle_gamma   90.00
#
_symmetry.space_group_name_H-M   'P 1'
#
loop_
_entity.id
_entity.type
_entity.pdbx_description
1 polymer ?
#
loop_
_entity_poly.entity_id
_entity_poly.type
_entity_poly.pdbx_seq_one_letter_code
_entity_poly.pdbx_strand_id
1 'polypeptide(L)'
;TSDTRATTPDTRRRVFIATGTGIAPFLAEFERDVRNDDVLLLGYATTTDDPTRHVNTPLPRTIRCVSRENTPGTFHGRVTNYLLEAGIDTDATYYVCGSPLMVADAARLIRDAGGRVHTESF
;
A
#
# COMPACT_ATOMS: atom_id res chain seq x y z
N THR A 1 13.26 6.66 24.69
CA THR A 1 11.90 6.58 25.11
C THR A 1 10.93 6.84 23.99
N SER A 2 9.70 6.52 24.22
CA SER A 2 8.66 6.75 23.23
C SER A 2 8.46 8.22 22.93
N ASP A 3 8.70 9.10 23.91
CA ASP A 3 8.49 10.52 23.72
C ASP A 3 9.44 11.11 22.70
N THR A 4 10.67 10.65 22.70
CA THR A 4 11.62 11.07 21.67
C THR A 4 11.09 10.73 20.28
N ARG A 5 10.53 9.55 20.15
CA ARG A 5 9.96 9.10 18.88
C ARG A 5 8.76 9.95 18.49
N ALA A 6 7.93 10.32 19.47
CA ALA A 6 6.76 11.15 19.20
C ALA A 6 7.13 12.57 18.75
N THR A 7 8.26 13.08 19.21
CA THR A 7 8.71 14.43 18.84
C THR A 7 9.57 14.43 17.58
N THR A 8 9.98 13.25 17.09
CA THR A 8 10.81 13.13 15.89
C THR A 8 9.97 12.53 14.79
N PRO A 9 9.58 13.32 13.79
CA PRO A 9 8.77 12.78 12.70
C PRO A 9 9.47 11.63 12.00
N ASP A 10 8.70 10.64 11.59
CA ASP A 10 9.20 9.58 10.74
C ASP A 10 9.38 10.16 9.34
N THR A 11 10.61 10.28 8.89
CA THR A 11 10.95 10.84 7.59
C THR A 11 11.14 9.76 6.53
N ARG A 12 10.93 8.48 6.89
CA ARG A 12 11.04 7.40 5.91
C ARG A 12 9.96 7.50 4.85
N ARG A 13 10.30 7.03 3.67
CA ARG A 13 9.31 6.92 2.60
C ARG A 13 8.18 6.00 3.05
N ARG A 14 6.97 6.34 2.69
CA ARG A 14 5.79 5.55 3.03
C ARG A 14 5.32 4.78 1.80
N VAL A 15 5.06 3.50 1.97
CA VAL A 15 4.45 2.66 0.95
C VAL A 15 3.15 2.11 1.52
N PHE A 16 2.05 2.43 0.86
CA PHE A 16 0.71 2.00 1.27
C PHE A 16 0.28 0.85 0.38
N ILE A 17 -0.20 -0.23 0.98
CA ILE A 17 -0.68 -1.41 0.24
C ILE A 17 -2.13 -1.64 0.64
N ALA A 18 -3.02 -1.62 -0.35
CA ALA A 18 -4.44 -1.78 -0.10
C ALA A 18 -5.08 -2.67 -1.15
N THR A 19 -6.10 -3.41 -0.72
CA THR A 19 -6.97 -4.14 -1.63
C THR A 19 -8.42 -3.84 -1.26
N GLY A 20 -9.26 -3.64 -2.28
CA GLY A 20 -10.69 -3.40 -2.08
C GLY A 20 -10.95 -2.24 -1.14
N THR A 21 -11.83 -2.46 -0.17
CA THR A 21 -12.21 -1.43 0.79
C THR A 21 -11.09 -1.05 1.75
N GLY A 22 -9.98 -1.78 1.76
CA GLY A 22 -8.82 -1.43 2.58
C GLY A 22 -8.19 -0.10 2.22
N ILE A 23 -8.57 0.50 1.09
CA ILE A 23 -8.09 1.83 0.71
C ILE A 23 -8.63 2.94 1.64
N ALA A 24 -9.78 2.73 2.28
CA ALA A 24 -10.49 3.80 2.98
C ALA A 24 -9.65 4.52 4.05
N PRO A 25 -8.96 3.82 4.96
CA PRO A 25 -8.10 4.53 5.93
C PRO A 25 -7.00 5.34 5.27
N PHE A 26 -6.48 4.86 4.14
CA PHE A 26 -5.42 5.56 3.42
C PHE A 26 -5.94 6.80 2.72
N LEU A 27 -7.17 6.77 2.21
CA LEU A 27 -7.77 7.97 1.63
C LEU A 27 -7.87 9.09 2.64
N ALA A 28 -8.25 8.76 3.88
CA ALA A 28 -8.30 9.75 4.96
C ALA A 28 -6.91 10.33 5.23
N GLU A 29 -5.89 9.49 5.22
CA GLU A 29 -4.52 9.95 5.41
C GLU A 29 -4.08 10.86 4.26
N PHE A 30 -4.39 10.49 3.03
CA PHE A 30 -4.00 11.29 1.86
C PHE A 30 -4.70 12.65 1.83
N GLU A 31 -5.91 12.74 2.35
CA GLU A 31 -6.58 14.04 2.48
C GLU A 31 -5.86 14.95 3.45
N ARG A 32 -5.22 14.38 4.47
CA ARG A 32 -4.47 15.17 5.45
C ARG A 32 -3.07 15.50 4.96
N ASP A 33 -2.39 14.53 4.34
CA ASP A 33 -0.99 14.67 4.01
C ASP A 33 -0.58 13.66 2.94
N VAL A 34 -0.23 14.13 1.76
CA VAL A 34 0.37 13.33 0.70
C VAL A 34 1.78 13.85 0.46
N ARG A 35 2.77 12.97 0.60
CA ARG A 35 4.16 13.33 0.39
C ARG A 35 4.61 12.97 -1.02
N ASN A 36 5.61 13.68 -1.54
CA ASN A 36 6.05 13.51 -2.92
C ASN A 36 6.59 12.10 -3.20
N ASP A 37 7.14 11.45 -2.20
CA ASP A 37 7.71 10.11 -2.36
C ASP A 37 6.79 9.00 -1.84
N ASP A 38 5.56 9.32 -1.47
CA ASP A 38 4.58 8.29 -1.12
C ASP A 38 4.28 7.42 -2.33
N VAL A 39 4.01 6.14 -2.07
CA VAL A 39 3.62 5.17 -3.10
C VAL A 39 2.42 4.39 -2.59
N LEU A 40 1.44 4.19 -3.45
CA LEU A 40 0.28 3.35 -3.16
C LEU A 40 0.30 2.15 -4.10
N LEU A 41 0.37 0.95 -3.53
CA LEU A 41 0.12 -0.30 -4.23
C LEU A 41 -1.35 -0.64 -4.02
N LEU A 42 -2.11 -0.68 -5.10
CA LEU A 42 -3.55 -0.89 -5.03
C LEU A 42 -3.93 -2.13 -5.84
N GLY A 43 -4.49 -3.11 -5.16
CA GLY A 43 -4.87 -4.38 -5.79
C GLY A 43 -6.38 -4.50 -5.97
N TYR A 44 -6.78 -4.99 -7.14
CA TYR A 44 -8.17 -5.32 -7.43
C TYR A 44 -8.22 -6.33 -8.58
N ALA A 45 -9.40 -6.93 -8.80
CA ALA A 45 -9.50 -8.03 -9.75
C ALA A 45 -9.62 -7.53 -11.19
N THR A 46 -10.52 -6.59 -11.44
CA THR A 46 -10.79 -6.05 -12.78
C THR A 46 -10.89 -4.54 -12.71
N THR A 47 -10.81 -3.87 -13.85
CA THR A 47 -10.85 -2.40 -13.89
C THR A 47 -12.15 -1.84 -13.33
N THR A 48 -13.25 -2.58 -13.39
CA THR A 48 -14.51 -2.13 -12.79
C THR A 48 -14.49 -2.21 -11.28
N ASP A 49 -13.55 -2.95 -10.70
CA ASP A 49 -13.43 -3.10 -9.26
C ASP A 49 -12.47 -2.09 -8.64
N ASP A 50 -11.89 -1.18 -9.42
CA ASP A 50 -10.96 -0.19 -8.93
C ASP A 50 -11.64 0.68 -7.87
N PRO A 51 -11.22 0.61 -6.61
CA PRO A 51 -11.88 1.35 -5.53
C PRO A 51 -11.66 2.86 -5.60
N THR A 52 -10.80 3.33 -6.51
CA THR A 52 -10.55 4.77 -6.67
C THR A 52 -11.28 5.38 -7.84
N ARG A 53 -12.16 4.64 -8.52
CA ARG A 53 -12.82 5.11 -9.75
C ARG A 53 -13.56 6.43 -9.57
N HIS A 54 -14.15 6.67 -8.41
CA HIS A 54 -14.95 7.85 -8.16
C HIS A 54 -14.43 8.68 -6.99
N VAL A 55 -13.15 8.51 -6.68
CA VAL A 55 -12.52 9.19 -5.56
C VAL A 55 -11.88 10.49 -6.04
N ASN A 56 -12.17 11.57 -5.34
CA ASN A 56 -11.59 12.88 -5.63
C ASN A 56 -10.41 13.24 -4.72
N THR A 57 -10.08 12.36 -3.78
CA THR A 57 -8.95 12.56 -2.88
C THR A 57 -7.64 12.56 -3.69
N PRO A 58 -6.72 13.46 -3.39
CA PRO A 58 -5.40 13.38 -4.01
C PRO A 58 -4.74 12.05 -3.69
N LEU A 59 -4.18 11.40 -4.72
CA LEU A 59 -3.50 10.12 -4.55
C LEU A 59 -2.00 10.31 -4.80
N PRO A 60 -1.15 9.58 -4.07
CA PRO A 60 0.28 9.56 -4.39
C PRO A 60 0.50 8.77 -5.68
N ARG A 61 1.78 8.58 -6.05
CA ARG A 61 2.11 7.67 -7.14
C ARG A 61 1.46 6.32 -6.86
N THR A 62 0.64 5.85 -7.80
CA THR A 62 -0.14 4.63 -7.59
C THR A 62 0.29 3.56 -8.59
N ILE A 63 0.59 2.38 -8.07
CA ILE A 63 0.87 1.19 -8.86
C ILE A 63 -0.34 0.28 -8.72
N ARG A 64 -1.06 0.08 -9.82
CA ARG A 64 -2.27 -0.73 -9.83
C ARG A 64 -1.92 -2.16 -10.20
N CYS A 65 -2.30 -3.08 -9.32
CA CYS A 65 -2.09 -4.52 -9.50
C CYS A 65 -3.45 -5.13 -9.80
N VAL A 66 -3.63 -5.57 -11.05
CA VAL A 66 -4.92 -6.08 -11.52
C VAL A 66 -4.75 -7.57 -11.76
N SER A 67 -5.49 -8.40 -10.99
CA SER A 67 -5.22 -9.83 -10.96
C SER A 67 -5.91 -10.62 -12.06
N ARG A 68 -7.03 -10.13 -12.61
CA ARG A 68 -7.82 -10.88 -13.59
C ARG A 68 -7.86 -10.26 -14.96
N GLU A 69 -7.16 -9.16 -15.18
CA GLU A 69 -7.06 -8.51 -16.49
C GLU A 69 -5.62 -8.09 -16.71
N ASN A 70 -5.23 -8.05 -17.97
CA ASN A 70 -3.94 -7.52 -18.35
C ASN A 70 -4.18 -6.18 -19.04
N THR A 71 -4.21 -5.11 -18.26
CA THR A 71 -4.53 -3.76 -18.70
C THR A 71 -3.23 -2.96 -18.89
N PRO A 72 -3.08 -2.20 -19.98
CA PRO A 72 -1.91 -1.37 -20.17
C PRO A 72 -1.71 -0.40 -19.01
N GLY A 73 -0.46 -0.22 -18.60
CA GLY A 73 -0.12 0.69 -17.51
C GLY A 73 -0.33 0.11 -16.11
N THR A 74 -0.71 -1.15 -16.00
CA THR A 74 -0.89 -1.81 -14.70
C THR A 74 0.00 -3.03 -14.58
N PHE A 75 0.22 -3.48 -13.35
CA PHE A 75 0.88 -4.75 -13.09
C PHE A 75 -0.18 -5.85 -13.13
N HIS A 76 0.06 -6.89 -13.91
CA HIS A 76 -0.85 -8.04 -13.98
C HIS A 76 -0.52 -9.03 -12.88
N GLY A 77 -1.32 -9.03 -11.82
CA GLY A 77 -1.12 -9.89 -10.67
C GLY A 77 -1.64 -9.23 -9.40
N ARG A 78 -1.38 -9.87 -8.28
CA ARG A 78 -1.75 -9.37 -6.96
C ARG A 78 -0.65 -8.49 -6.39
N VAL A 79 -0.98 -7.71 -5.36
CA VAL A 79 0.02 -6.86 -4.70
C VAL A 79 1.19 -7.68 -4.16
N THR A 80 0.94 -8.89 -3.67
CA THR A 80 2.01 -9.77 -3.17
C THR A 80 2.93 -10.23 -4.30
N ASN A 81 2.38 -10.47 -5.49
CA ASN A 81 3.21 -10.79 -6.65
C ASN A 81 4.11 -9.62 -7.01
N TYR A 82 3.59 -8.41 -6.94
CA TYR A 82 4.38 -7.22 -7.21
C TYR A 82 5.51 -7.08 -6.20
N LEU A 83 5.23 -7.31 -4.91
CA LEU A 83 6.26 -7.23 -3.87
C LEU A 83 7.39 -8.24 -4.11
N LEU A 84 7.03 -9.45 -4.53
CA LEU A 84 8.05 -10.47 -4.81
C LEU A 84 8.92 -10.06 -5.98
N GLU A 85 8.34 -9.44 -7.00
CA GLU A 85 9.06 -9.09 -8.22
C GLU A 85 9.89 -7.80 -8.04
N ALA A 86 9.30 -6.80 -7.42
CA ALA A 86 9.96 -5.51 -7.24
C ALA A 86 10.94 -5.48 -6.06
N GLY A 87 10.76 -6.38 -5.09
CA GLY A 87 11.54 -6.38 -3.87
C GLY A 87 10.98 -5.43 -2.82
N ILE A 88 11.52 -5.54 -1.62
CA ILE A 88 11.09 -4.74 -0.46
C ILE A 88 12.15 -3.68 -0.19
N ASP A 89 11.70 -2.44 -0.07
CA ASP A 89 12.57 -1.33 0.32
C ASP A 89 12.66 -1.30 1.85
N THR A 90 13.79 -1.73 2.39
CA THR A 90 13.96 -1.80 3.84
C THR A 90 14.11 -0.43 4.49
N ASP A 91 14.29 0.63 3.70
CA ASP A 91 14.34 2.00 4.22
C ASP A 91 12.97 2.65 4.26
N ALA A 92 11.95 2.00 3.72
CA ALA A 92 10.59 2.51 3.74
C ALA A 92 9.81 1.94 4.92
N THR A 93 8.70 2.59 5.24
CA THR A 93 7.70 2.06 6.18
C THR A 93 6.48 1.67 5.36
N TYR A 94 6.03 0.44 5.53
CA TYR A 94 4.90 -0.11 4.80
C TYR A 94 3.66 -0.08 5.68
N TYR A 95 2.54 0.34 5.09
CA TYR A 95 1.23 0.34 5.73
C TYR A 95 0.33 -0.54 4.89
N VAL A 96 -0.23 -1.60 5.48
CA VAL A 96 -0.99 -2.60 4.75
C VAL A 96 -2.39 -2.70 5.33
N CYS A 97 -3.41 -2.60 4.48
CA CYS A 97 -4.80 -2.65 4.90
C CYS A 97 -5.64 -3.37 3.85
N GLY A 98 -6.51 -4.24 4.29
CA GLY A 98 -7.38 -4.98 3.38
C GLY A 98 -7.80 -6.31 3.94
N SER A 99 -7.98 -7.30 3.07
CA SER A 99 -8.41 -8.63 3.48
C SER A 99 -7.36 -9.30 4.37
N PRO A 100 -7.78 -10.12 5.34
CA PRO A 100 -6.84 -10.74 6.27
C PRO A 100 -5.74 -11.57 5.59
N LEU A 101 -6.07 -12.30 4.53
CA LEU A 101 -5.07 -13.12 3.84
C LEU A 101 -4.01 -12.27 3.16
N MET A 102 -4.44 -11.21 2.47
CA MET A 102 -3.49 -10.32 1.81
C MET A 102 -2.61 -9.62 2.84
N VAL A 103 -3.20 -9.13 3.93
CA VAL A 103 -2.45 -8.43 4.97
C VAL A 103 -1.40 -9.36 5.58
N ALA A 104 -1.78 -10.61 5.89
CA ALA A 104 -0.86 -11.57 6.47
C ALA A 104 0.29 -11.88 5.51
N ASP A 105 -0.01 -12.13 4.25
CA ASP A 105 1.01 -12.48 3.26
C ASP A 105 1.95 -11.32 2.99
N ALA A 106 1.42 -10.12 2.80
CA ALA A 106 2.24 -8.94 2.55
C ALA A 106 3.13 -8.64 3.75
N ALA A 107 2.57 -8.70 4.96
CA ALA A 107 3.35 -8.44 6.18
C ALA A 107 4.49 -9.43 6.34
N ARG A 108 4.22 -10.70 6.04
CA ARG A 108 5.27 -11.73 6.13
C ARG A 108 6.40 -11.44 5.15
N LEU A 109 6.07 -11.11 3.90
CA LEU A 109 7.08 -10.79 2.90
C LEU A 109 7.94 -9.61 3.33
N ILE A 110 7.29 -8.57 3.85
CA ILE A 110 8.00 -7.36 4.27
C ILE A 110 8.91 -7.66 5.48
N ARG A 111 8.38 -8.35 6.48
CA ARG A 111 9.15 -8.68 7.68
C ARG A 111 10.32 -9.62 7.37
N ASP A 112 10.10 -10.60 6.51
CA ASP A 112 11.14 -11.56 6.15
C ASP A 112 12.30 -10.87 5.42
N ALA A 113 12.02 -9.79 4.72
CA ALA A 113 13.04 -9.00 4.05
C ALA A 113 13.71 -7.96 4.96
N GLY A 114 13.26 -7.86 6.21
CA GLY A 114 13.81 -6.88 7.15
C GLY A 114 13.13 -5.53 7.11
N GLY A 115 11.98 -5.42 6.48
CA GLY A 115 11.24 -4.17 6.37
C GLY A 115 10.35 -3.88 7.57
N ARG A 116 9.87 -2.65 7.64
CA ARG A 116 8.92 -2.20 8.67
C ARG A 116 7.52 -2.22 8.10
N VAL A 117 6.58 -2.77 8.88
CA VAL A 117 5.19 -2.87 8.41
C VAL A 117 4.22 -2.62 9.55
N HIS A 118 3.18 -1.86 9.25
CA HIS A 118 2.01 -1.66 10.11
C HIS A 118 0.81 -2.24 9.36
N THR A 119 0.02 -3.04 10.05
CA THR A 119 -1.08 -3.76 9.41
C THR A 119 -2.41 -3.44 10.05
N GLU A 120 -3.44 -3.46 9.21
CA GLU A 120 -4.82 -3.38 9.66
C GLU A 120 -5.65 -4.26 8.74
N SER A 121 -6.45 -5.16 9.32
CA SER A 121 -7.27 -6.06 8.52
C SER A 121 -8.73 -5.95 8.94
N PHE A 122 -9.62 -6.28 8.02
CA PHE A 122 -11.05 -6.24 8.24
C PHE A 122 -11.66 -7.63 8.21
#